data_aac32e1eebeeb9d67c18ec4c5a224c4e
#
_entry.id   aac32e1eebeeb9d67c18ec4c5a224c4e
#
_cell.length_a   1.000
_cell.length_b   1.000
_cell.length_c   1.000
_cell.angle_alpha   90.00
_cell.angle_beta   90.00
_cell.angle_gamma   90.00
#
_symmetry.space_group_name_H-M   'P 1'
#
loop_
_entity.id
_entity.type
_entity.pdbx_description
1 polymer ?
#
loop_
_entity_poly.entity_id
_entity_poly.type
_entity_poly.pdbx_seq_one_letter_code
_entity_poly.pdbx_strand_id
1 'polypeptide(L)'
;MTEIAQIVAREVLDSRGNPTVEAEVLLASGAQGRAAVPSGASTGEHEAHELRDGDKGRYLGKGVRKAVEHIMETIAPEIVGMDATDQYAVDSRMIEMDGTPTKGKLGANSILAVSMATARAAADAYGIPFYRYVGGAQARTLPVPLMNILNGGAHADTRVDVQEFMVVPAGAPSFSEGLRWGAEVFHALKKILKGRKLATGVGDEGGYAPDLPANEEALKLIMEAISAAGFKAGEQMFLAMDVAASEFFDKGSKKYRLKGEGKEFDAAGMLDYYEQLVSRYPIVSIEDGMAEDDWDGWKLMSDKLGEKLQIVGDDLFVTNVERLSRGIQGGVANSILVKVNQIGSLTETFEAVRMAHKAGYTSVMSHRSGETEDTTIADLAVALDCGQIKTGSASRSDRVAKYNQLLRIEHELGAGARYAGRSAIKGMKAK
;
A
#
# COMPACT_ATOMS: atom_id res chain seq x y z
N MET A 1 31.22 10.56 -8.74
CA MET A 1 31.71 9.63 -7.69
C MET A 1 30.50 9.02 -6.98
N THR A 2 29.71 8.30 -7.74
CA THR A 2 28.46 7.64 -7.34
C THR A 2 28.65 6.14 -7.11
N GLU A 3 29.91 5.70 -7.08
CA GLU A 3 30.32 4.31 -6.82
C GLU A 3 29.96 3.92 -5.38
N ILE A 4 29.35 2.76 -5.19
CA ILE A 4 29.02 2.18 -3.90
C ILE A 4 30.31 1.78 -3.20
N ALA A 5 30.61 2.43 -2.07
CA ALA A 5 31.84 2.18 -1.29
C ALA A 5 31.61 1.17 -0.16
N GLN A 6 30.43 1.19 0.45
CA GLN A 6 30.11 0.32 1.57
C GLN A 6 28.58 0.10 1.68
N ILE A 7 28.20 -1.10 2.13
CA ILE A 7 26.84 -1.43 2.51
C ILE A 7 26.87 -1.97 3.93
N VAL A 8 25.93 -1.52 4.76
CA VAL A 8 25.73 -2.00 6.12
C VAL A 8 24.26 -2.34 6.29
N ALA A 9 23.98 -3.46 6.94
CA ALA A 9 22.59 -3.86 7.23
C ALA A 9 22.44 -4.23 8.70
N ARG A 10 21.21 -4.07 9.20
CA ARG A 10 20.86 -4.40 10.57
C ARG A 10 19.41 -4.84 10.68
N GLU A 11 19.11 -5.47 11.79
CA GLU A 11 17.76 -5.76 12.22
C GLU A 11 17.22 -4.58 13.04
N VAL A 12 16.03 -4.07 12.67
CA VAL A 12 15.28 -3.04 13.41
C VAL A 12 13.87 -3.56 13.70
N LEU A 13 13.07 -2.86 14.50
CA LEU A 13 11.70 -3.27 14.79
C LEU A 13 10.70 -2.53 13.92
N ASP A 14 9.70 -3.25 13.44
CA ASP A 14 8.51 -2.69 12.79
C ASP A 14 7.47 -2.17 13.81
N SER A 15 6.40 -1.57 13.32
CA SER A 15 5.30 -1.00 14.12
C SER A 15 4.54 -2.02 14.99
N ARG A 16 4.75 -3.31 14.74
CA ARG A 16 4.18 -4.43 15.52
C ARG A 16 5.19 -5.01 16.52
N GLY A 17 6.40 -4.47 16.59
CA GLY A 17 7.50 -4.99 17.41
C GLY A 17 8.15 -6.25 16.84
N ASN A 18 7.92 -6.58 15.57
CA ASN A 18 8.62 -7.66 14.88
C ASN A 18 9.88 -7.12 14.20
N PRO A 19 10.95 -7.93 14.12
CA PRO A 19 12.14 -7.55 13.37
C PRO A 19 11.87 -7.34 11.88
N THR A 20 12.55 -6.36 11.30
CA THR A 20 12.65 -6.15 9.86
C THR A 20 14.05 -5.69 9.49
N VAL A 21 14.35 -5.62 8.19
CA VAL A 21 15.67 -5.28 7.65
C VAL A 21 15.78 -3.79 7.38
N GLU A 22 16.87 -3.18 7.84
CA GLU A 22 17.32 -1.85 7.43
C GLU A 22 18.70 -1.96 6.77
N ALA A 23 18.89 -1.31 5.61
CA ALA A 23 20.18 -1.20 4.95
C ALA A 23 20.62 0.26 4.82
N GLU A 24 21.93 0.48 4.88
CA GLU A 24 22.59 1.76 4.59
C GLU A 24 23.60 1.53 3.46
N VAL A 25 23.60 2.43 2.48
CA VAL A 25 24.57 2.48 1.38
C VAL A 25 25.36 3.77 1.49
N LEU A 26 26.68 3.66 1.53
CA LEU A 26 27.62 4.77 1.49
C LEU A 26 28.32 4.80 0.14
N LEU A 27 28.34 5.95 -0.52
CA LEU A 27 29.03 6.17 -1.79
C LEU A 27 30.44 6.71 -1.59
N ALA A 28 31.31 6.56 -2.58
CA ALA A 28 32.67 7.10 -2.58
C ALA A 28 32.73 8.63 -2.44
N SER A 29 31.67 9.35 -2.73
CA SER A 29 31.51 10.79 -2.48
C SER A 29 31.25 11.14 -1.01
N GLY A 30 30.92 10.18 -0.17
CA GLY A 30 30.40 10.40 1.19
C GLY A 30 28.87 10.53 1.25
N ALA A 31 28.16 10.57 0.12
CA ALA A 31 26.70 10.54 0.09
C ALA A 31 26.18 9.19 0.61
N GLN A 32 25.01 9.20 1.24
CA GLN A 32 24.47 8.00 1.88
C GLN A 32 22.96 7.88 1.73
N GLY A 33 22.49 6.65 1.74
CA GLY A 33 21.06 6.34 1.74
C GLY A 33 20.74 5.23 2.73
N ARG A 34 19.62 5.36 3.43
CA ARG A 34 19.13 4.36 4.38
C ARG A 34 17.68 4.06 4.10
N ALA A 35 17.30 2.79 4.18
CA ALA A 35 15.93 2.36 4.02
C ALA A 35 15.61 1.14 4.88
N ALA A 36 14.39 1.11 5.41
CA ALA A 36 13.85 -0.02 6.16
C ALA A 36 12.67 -0.66 5.41
N VAL A 37 12.62 -1.99 5.38
CA VAL A 37 11.63 -2.74 4.61
C VAL A 37 10.36 -2.95 5.41
N PRO A 38 9.16 -2.70 4.83
CA PRO A 38 7.89 -3.03 5.47
C PRO A 38 7.61 -4.54 5.41
N SER A 39 6.68 -5.02 6.27
CA SER A 39 6.33 -6.44 6.40
C SER A 39 4.82 -6.65 6.48
N GLY A 40 4.26 -7.60 5.72
CA GLY A 40 2.83 -7.93 5.74
C GLY A 40 2.40 -8.72 6.99
N ALA A 41 1.11 -8.65 7.35
CA ALA A 41 0.46 -9.58 8.28
C ALA A 41 -0.24 -10.70 7.51
N SER A 42 -1.10 -10.36 6.56
CA SER A 42 -1.58 -11.24 5.51
C SER A 42 -0.63 -11.13 4.32
N THR A 43 -0.33 -12.23 3.65
CA THR A 43 0.53 -12.26 2.47
C THR A 43 -0.17 -13.06 1.38
N GLY A 44 -0.31 -12.48 0.19
CA GLY A 44 -0.80 -13.18 -1.00
C GLY A 44 0.07 -14.40 -1.31
N GLU A 45 -0.53 -15.46 -1.79
CA GLU A 45 0.17 -16.73 -2.10
C GLU A 45 1.31 -16.54 -3.13
N HIS A 46 1.22 -15.48 -3.93
CA HIS A 46 2.14 -15.19 -5.04
C HIS A 46 3.16 -14.06 -4.75
N GLU A 47 3.23 -13.56 -3.52
CA GLU A 47 4.21 -12.54 -3.14
C GLU A 47 5.66 -13.07 -3.18
N ALA A 48 6.61 -12.16 -3.40
CA ALA A 48 8.02 -12.47 -3.20
C ALA A 48 8.31 -12.81 -1.73
N HIS A 49 9.26 -13.73 -1.52
CA HIS A 49 9.51 -14.35 -0.23
C HIS A 49 10.20 -13.40 0.75
N GLU A 50 9.53 -13.09 1.86
CA GLU A 50 10.16 -12.44 3.00
C GLU A 50 10.96 -13.47 3.82
N LEU A 51 12.29 -13.35 3.82
CA LEU A 51 13.15 -14.29 4.52
C LEU A 51 13.11 -14.06 6.04
N ARG A 52 12.70 -15.08 6.79
CA ARG A 52 12.68 -15.13 8.25
C ARG A 52 13.60 -16.23 8.76
N ASP A 53 14.19 -16.04 9.96
CA ASP A 53 15.15 -17.00 10.54
C ASP A 53 14.52 -18.33 10.88
N GLY A 54 13.24 -18.35 11.31
CA GLY A 54 12.52 -19.53 11.74
C GLY A 54 12.92 -20.04 13.13
N ASP A 55 13.90 -19.40 13.78
CA ASP A 55 14.35 -19.75 15.14
C ASP A 55 13.33 -19.30 16.18
N LYS A 56 12.53 -20.21 16.69
CA LYS A 56 11.50 -19.94 17.70
C LYS A 56 12.05 -19.43 19.04
N GLY A 57 13.31 -19.65 19.32
CA GLY A 57 13.99 -19.15 20.52
C GLY A 57 14.29 -17.64 20.45
N ARG A 58 14.17 -17.04 19.26
CA ARG A 58 14.43 -15.63 19.04
C ARG A 58 13.29 -14.98 18.24
N TYR A 59 12.68 -13.90 18.78
CA TYR A 59 11.52 -13.23 18.18
C TYR A 59 10.43 -14.18 17.67
N LEU A 60 10.22 -15.30 18.36
CA LEU A 60 9.21 -16.32 18.01
C LEU A 60 9.34 -16.86 16.58
N GLY A 61 10.55 -16.87 16.02
CA GLY A 61 10.85 -17.31 14.65
C GLY A 61 10.84 -16.19 13.61
N LYS A 62 10.49 -14.96 14.01
CA LYS A 62 10.36 -13.81 13.09
C LYS A 62 11.65 -13.00 12.89
N GLY A 63 12.79 -13.43 13.46
CA GLY A 63 14.10 -12.78 13.26
C GLY A 63 14.47 -12.66 11.77
N VAL A 64 15.35 -11.71 11.42
CA VAL A 64 15.80 -11.46 10.05
C VAL A 64 17.34 -11.44 9.93
N ARG A 65 18.05 -12.12 10.84
CA ARG A 65 19.52 -12.19 10.81
C ARG A 65 20.06 -12.80 9.54
N LYS A 66 19.39 -13.86 9.01
CA LYS A 66 19.78 -14.47 7.71
C LYS A 66 19.69 -13.48 6.57
N ALA A 67 18.64 -12.65 6.55
CA ALA A 67 18.50 -11.60 5.54
C ALA A 67 19.61 -10.55 5.67
N VAL A 68 19.96 -10.14 6.90
CA VAL A 68 21.08 -9.24 7.17
C VAL A 68 22.41 -9.88 6.73
N GLU A 69 22.65 -11.15 7.06
CA GLU A 69 23.84 -11.91 6.65
C GLU A 69 23.95 -11.97 5.11
N HIS A 70 22.85 -12.25 4.41
CA HIS A 70 22.83 -12.24 2.94
C HIS A 70 23.20 -10.88 2.35
N ILE A 71 22.76 -9.77 2.99
CA ILE A 71 23.18 -8.44 2.55
C ILE A 71 24.68 -8.26 2.74
N MET A 72 25.21 -8.59 3.94
CA MET A 72 26.59 -8.29 4.32
C MET A 72 27.61 -9.22 3.63
N GLU A 73 27.27 -10.50 3.48
CA GLU A 73 28.24 -11.52 3.06
C GLU A 73 28.06 -11.96 1.60
N THR A 74 26.87 -11.74 1.01
CA THR A 74 26.56 -12.19 -0.35
C THR A 74 26.31 -11.02 -1.29
N ILE A 75 25.43 -10.08 -0.94
CA ILE A 75 25.04 -8.97 -1.83
C ILE A 75 26.13 -7.90 -1.86
N ALA A 76 26.59 -7.41 -0.70
CA ALA A 76 27.53 -6.31 -0.62
C ALA A 76 28.84 -6.58 -1.38
N PRO A 77 29.50 -7.75 -1.29
CA PRO A 77 30.71 -8.03 -2.05
C PRO A 77 30.55 -7.94 -3.57
N GLU A 78 29.35 -8.19 -4.09
CA GLU A 78 29.07 -8.23 -5.53
C GLU A 78 28.66 -6.89 -6.12
N ILE A 79 28.10 -5.97 -5.30
CA ILE A 79 27.61 -4.69 -5.78
C ILE A 79 28.44 -3.48 -5.31
N VAL A 80 29.33 -3.63 -4.32
CA VAL A 80 30.37 -2.63 -4.01
C VAL A 80 31.25 -2.42 -5.26
N GLY A 81 31.48 -1.14 -5.60
CA GLY A 81 32.14 -0.75 -6.84
C GLY A 81 31.20 -0.43 -8.00
N MET A 82 29.92 -0.84 -7.94
CA MET A 82 28.92 -0.45 -8.93
C MET A 82 28.50 1.02 -8.78
N ASP A 83 28.02 1.60 -9.87
CA ASP A 83 27.45 2.96 -9.86
C ASP A 83 26.02 2.94 -9.31
N ALA A 84 25.80 3.60 -8.18
CA ALA A 84 24.49 3.70 -7.53
C ALA A 84 23.43 4.40 -8.38
N THR A 85 23.80 5.15 -9.42
CA THR A 85 22.86 5.80 -10.34
C THR A 85 22.32 4.85 -11.40
N ASP A 86 22.95 3.71 -11.62
CA ASP A 86 22.43 2.63 -12.45
C ASP A 86 21.61 1.64 -11.61
N GLN A 87 20.43 2.12 -11.16
CA GLN A 87 19.51 1.32 -10.33
C GLN A 87 19.16 -0.01 -10.99
N TYR A 88 18.98 0.00 -12.32
CA TYR A 88 18.64 -1.21 -13.06
C TYR A 88 19.76 -2.26 -12.96
N ALA A 89 21.01 -1.86 -13.14
CA ALA A 89 22.15 -2.79 -13.05
C ALA A 89 22.28 -3.35 -11.63
N VAL A 90 22.13 -2.51 -10.60
CA VAL A 90 22.21 -2.94 -9.18
C VAL A 90 21.10 -3.94 -8.85
N ASP A 91 19.84 -3.60 -9.18
CA ASP A 91 18.71 -4.49 -8.92
C ASP A 91 18.80 -5.80 -9.70
N SER A 92 19.14 -5.72 -10.99
CA SER A 92 19.30 -6.90 -11.84
C SER A 92 20.38 -7.84 -11.31
N ARG A 93 21.53 -7.31 -10.83
CA ARG A 93 22.58 -8.12 -10.24
C ARG A 93 22.08 -8.90 -9.03
N MET A 94 21.33 -8.24 -8.12
CA MET A 94 20.78 -8.91 -6.94
C MET A 94 19.73 -9.96 -7.31
N ILE A 95 18.87 -9.69 -8.29
CA ILE A 95 17.86 -10.63 -8.79
C ILE A 95 18.53 -11.86 -9.43
N GLU A 96 19.58 -11.68 -10.25
CA GLU A 96 20.36 -12.76 -10.85
C GLU A 96 21.05 -13.63 -9.79
N MET A 97 21.57 -13.05 -8.72
CA MET A 97 22.20 -13.79 -7.62
C MET A 97 21.20 -14.64 -6.85
N ASP A 98 19.98 -14.16 -6.68
CA ASP A 98 18.89 -14.97 -6.12
C ASP A 98 18.51 -16.10 -7.06
N GLY A 99 18.24 -15.80 -8.32
CA GLY A 99 17.95 -16.74 -9.39
C GLY A 99 16.63 -17.51 -9.23
N THR A 100 15.76 -17.11 -8.29
CA THR A 100 14.44 -17.74 -8.09
C THR A 100 13.31 -16.76 -8.42
N PRO A 101 12.14 -17.21 -8.93
CA PRO A 101 11.04 -16.33 -9.32
C PRO A 101 10.51 -15.47 -8.17
N THR A 102 10.54 -16.00 -6.95
CA THR A 102 9.99 -15.35 -5.74
C THR A 102 11.06 -14.82 -4.78
N LYS A 103 12.33 -14.71 -5.23
CA LYS A 103 13.45 -14.28 -4.38
C LYS A 103 13.60 -15.13 -3.09
N GLY A 104 13.38 -16.44 -3.25
CA GLY A 104 13.39 -17.40 -2.13
C GLY A 104 14.76 -17.72 -1.56
N LYS A 105 15.85 -17.42 -2.27
CA LYS A 105 17.23 -17.74 -1.86
C LYS A 105 17.82 -16.64 -0.97
N LEU A 106 17.79 -15.38 -1.41
CA LEU A 106 18.34 -14.25 -0.68
C LEU A 106 17.27 -13.55 0.20
N GLY A 107 16.02 -13.65 -0.19
CA GLY A 107 14.90 -12.97 0.42
C GLY A 107 14.60 -11.61 -0.23
N ALA A 108 13.33 -11.36 -0.53
CA ALA A 108 12.87 -10.09 -1.09
C ALA A 108 13.19 -8.90 -0.15
N ASN A 109 13.14 -9.12 1.16
CA ASN A 109 13.49 -8.10 2.15
C ASN A 109 14.98 -7.70 2.11
N SER A 110 15.89 -8.63 1.84
CA SER A 110 17.33 -8.32 1.65
C SER A 110 17.55 -7.47 0.41
N ILE A 111 16.98 -7.90 -0.72
CA ILE A 111 17.13 -7.22 -2.01
C ILE A 111 16.51 -5.82 -1.96
N LEU A 112 15.28 -5.70 -1.45
CA LEU A 112 14.57 -4.42 -1.39
C LEU A 112 15.26 -3.41 -0.47
N ALA A 113 15.79 -3.84 0.69
CA ALA A 113 16.49 -2.93 1.59
C ALA A 113 17.67 -2.24 0.89
N VAL A 114 18.47 -3.01 0.17
CA VAL A 114 19.62 -2.51 -0.60
C VAL A 114 19.17 -1.68 -1.80
N SER A 115 18.16 -2.13 -2.54
CA SER A 115 17.59 -1.40 -3.69
C SER A 115 17.13 0.01 -3.30
N MET A 116 16.33 0.14 -2.23
CA MET A 116 15.86 1.44 -1.73
C MET A 116 17.00 2.32 -1.19
N ALA A 117 17.92 1.74 -0.41
CA ALA A 117 19.04 2.47 0.15
C ALA A 117 19.98 3.00 -0.94
N THR A 118 20.23 2.22 -2.00
CA THR A 118 21.05 2.64 -3.15
C THR A 118 20.43 3.84 -3.86
N ALA A 119 19.13 3.79 -4.17
CA ALA A 119 18.45 4.90 -4.83
C ALA A 119 18.45 6.19 -3.99
N ARG A 120 18.33 6.06 -2.66
CA ARG A 120 18.45 7.21 -1.73
C ARG A 120 19.87 7.78 -1.69
N ALA A 121 20.89 6.92 -1.68
CA ALA A 121 22.28 7.35 -1.73
C ALA A 121 22.61 8.11 -3.04
N ALA A 122 22.07 7.62 -4.16
CA ALA A 122 22.20 8.29 -5.46
C ALA A 122 21.51 9.67 -5.46
N ALA A 123 20.31 9.79 -4.89
CA ALA A 123 19.62 11.07 -4.74
C ALA A 123 20.41 12.06 -3.89
N ASP A 124 20.98 11.59 -2.76
CA ASP A 124 21.83 12.37 -1.87
C ASP A 124 23.10 12.86 -2.58
N ALA A 125 23.73 12.01 -3.40
CA ALA A 125 24.91 12.38 -4.18
C ALA A 125 24.67 13.54 -5.16
N TYR A 126 23.45 13.66 -5.67
CA TYR A 126 23.05 14.79 -6.52
C TYR A 126 22.49 15.99 -5.74
N GLY A 127 22.29 15.86 -4.43
CA GLY A 127 21.69 16.91 -3.59
C GLY A 127 20.26 17.24 -3.97
N ILE A 128 19.50 16.27 -4.49
CA ILE A 128 18.10 16.44 -4.89
C ILE A 128 17.17 15.53 -4.08
N PRO A 129 15.93 15.96 -3.79
CA PRO A 129 14.97 15.15 -3.07
C PRO A 129 14.70 13.81 -3.76
N PHE A 130 14.47 12.76 -2.98
CA PHE A 130 14.31 11.40 -3.50
C PHE A 130 13.17 11.27 -4.52
N TYR A 131 11.99 11.89 -4.24
CA TYR A 131 10.88 11.88 -5.20
C TYR A 131 11.24 12.51 -6.55
N ARG A 132 12.11 13.53 -6.54
CA ARG A 132 12.56 14.23 -7.75
C ARG A 132 13.66 13.46 -8.47
N TYR A 133 14.52 12.77 -7.74
CA TYR A 133 15.52 11.88 -8.32
C TYR A 133 14.88 10.76 -9.13
N VAL A 134 13.88 10.07 -8.56
CA VAL A 134 13.18 8.98 -9.24
C VAL A 134 12.22 9.47 -10.32
N GLY A 135 11.42 10.50 -10.05
CA GLY A 135 10.34 10.96 -10.94
C GLY A 135 10.71 12.08 -11.90
N GLY A 136 11.92 12.64 -11.76
CA GLY A 136 12.40 13.73 -12.62
C GLY A 136 11.64 15.04 -12.44
N ALA A 137 11.73 15.91 -13.44
CA ALA A 137 11.15 17.27 -13.42
C ALA A 137 9.60 17.30 -13.34
N GLN A 138 8.94 16.22 -13.70
CA GLN A 138 7.47 16.11 -13.68
C GLN A 138 6.88 15.63 -12.36
N ALA A 139 7.72 15.20 -11.41
CA ALA A 139 7.28 14.73 -10.10
C ALA A 139 6.74 15.88 -9.24
N ARG A 140 5.44 16.15 -9.35
CA ARG A 140 4.76 17.25 -8.65
C ARG A 140 3.30 16.96 -8.27
N THR A 141 2.81 15.75 -8.57
CA THR A 141 1.43 15.36 -8.25
C THR A 141 1.35 14.73 -6.88
N LEU A 142 0.72 15.41 -5.92
CA LEU A 142 0.43 14.88 -4.60
C LEU A 142 -0.72 13.87 -4.70
N PRO A 143 -0.57 12.67 -4.11
CA PRO A 143 -1.58 11.62 -4.20
C PRO A 143 -2.81 11.92 -3.34
N VAL A 144 -3.97 11.41 -3.75
CA VAL A 144 -5.17 11.33 -2.90
C VAL A 144 -4.97 10.22 -1.86
N PRO A 145 -5.08 10.51 -0.55
CA PRO A 145 -4.98 9.46 0.45
C PRO A 145 -6.28 8.65 0.57
N LEU A 146 -6.15 7.33 0.58
CA LEU A 146 -7.18 6.40 0.99
C LEU A 146 -6.91 6.08 2.48
N MET A 147 -7.62 6.77 3.38
CA MET A 147 -7.28 6.76 4.82
C MET A 147 -8.14 5.73 5.55
N ASN A 148 -7.53 4.62 5.98
CA ASN A 148 -8.20 3.58 6.75
C ASN A 148 -8.60 4.10 8.13
N ILE A 149 -9.89 4.36 8.38
CA ILE A 149 -10.38 4.90 9.67
C ILE A 149 -11.18 3.91 10.50
N LEU A 150 -11.57 2.75 9.91
CA LEU A 150 -12.26 1.68 10.61
C LEU A 150 -11.82 0.31 10.06
N ASN A 151 -11.43 -0.59 10.95
CA ASN A 151 -10.90 -1.91 10.65
C ASN A 151 -11.90 -3.03 10.98
N GLY A 152 -11.86 -4.08 10.20
CA GLY A 152 -12.47 -5.38 10.43
C GLY A 152 -11.57 -6.51 9.92
N GLY A 153 -12.15 -7.63 9.55
CA GLY A 153 -11.43 -8.78 8.98
C GLY A 153 -10.20 -9.20 9.79
N ALA A 154 -9.09 -9.49 9.10
CA ALA A 154 -7.83 -9.88 9.74
C ALA A 154 -7.16 -8.74 10.54
N HIS A 155 -7.58 -7.48 10.36
CA HIS A 155 -7.02 -6.31 11.04
C HIS A 155 -7.69 -5.99 12.40
N ALA A 156 -8.76 -6.72 12.77
CA ALA A 156 -9.48 -6.50 14.03
C ALA A 156 -10.19 -7.79 14.48
N ASP A 157 -10.15 -8.07 15.79
CA ASP A 157 -10.90 -9.18 16.40
C ASP A 157 -12.36 -8.75 16.63
N THR A 158 -13.13 -8.65 15.53
CA THR A 158 -14.52 -8.16 15.50
C THR A 158 -15.37 -8.99 14.54
N ARG A 159 -16.68 -8.75 14.53
CA ARG A 159 -17.64 -9.38 13.60
C ARG A 159 -17.71 -8.73 12.22
N VAL A 160 -16.93 -7.69 11.98
CA VAL A 160 -16.87 -7.02 10.67
C VAL A 160 -15.99 -7.85 9.74
N ASP A 161 -16.53 -8.39 8.64
CA ASP A 161 -15.80 -9.27 7.72
C ASP A 161 -14.88 -8.48 6.76
N VAL A 162 -15.30 -7.30 6.30
CA VAL A 162 -14.51 -6.41 5.43
C VAL A 162 -13.34 -5.82 6.22
N GLN A 163 -12.14 -5.91 5.64
CA GLN A 163 -10.89 -5.63 6.34
C GLN A 163 -10.69 -4.14 6.65
N GLU A 164 -10.99 -3.24 5.69
CA GLU A 164 -10.76 -1.81 5.85
C GLU A 164 -11.88 -0.98 5.25
N PHE A 165 -12.24 0.09 5.98
CA PHE A 165 -13.12 1.14 5.49
C PHE A 165 -12.38 2.47 5.52
N MET A 166 -12.25 3.07 4.34
CA MET A 166 -11.41 4.24 4.12
C MET A 166 -12.24 5.46 3.76
N VAL A 167 -11.80 6.63 4.20
CA VAL A 167 -12.26 7.93 3.70
C VAL A 167 -11.29 8.45 2.66
N VAL A 168 -11.84 9.08 1.61
CA VAL A 168 -11.12 9.53 0.43
C VAL A 168 -11.46 10.99 0.16
N PRO A 169 -10.58 11.96 0.50
CA PRO A 169 -10.82 13.39 0.36
C PRO A 169 -10.56 13.89 -1.08
N ALA A 170 -11.08 13.19 -2.08
CA ALA A 170 -10.84 13.50 -3.51
C ALA A 170 -11.43 14.85 -3.96
N GLY A 171 -12.32 15.46 -3.17
CA GLY A 171 -12.87 16.79 -3.42
C GLY A 171 -12.06 17.94 -2.82
N ALA A 172 -10.95 17.66 -2.12
CA ALA A 172 -10.11 18.69 -1.50
C ALA A 172 -9.32 19.49 -2.56
N PRO A 173 -8.99 20.76 -2.24
CA PRO A 173 -8.23 21.61 -3.17
C PRO A 173 -6.73 21.37 -3.16
N SER A 174 -6.19 20.73 -2.10
CA SER A 174 -4.77 20.44 -1.90
C SER A 174 -4.61 19.17 -1.08
N PHE A 175 -3.40 18.63 -1.03
CA PHE A 175 -3.10 17.47 -0.19
C PHE A 175 -3.24 17.80 1.30
N SER A 176 -2.70 18.93 1.73
CA SER A 176 -2.79 19.40 3.12
C SER A 176 -4.24 19.55 3.59
N GLU A 177 -5.12 20.12 2.77
CA GLU A 177 -6.55 20.20 3.08
C GLU A 177 -7.21 18.80 3.10
N GLY A 178 -6.88 17.93 2.15
CA GLY A 178 -7.39 16.56 2.15
C GLY A 178 -7.00 15.80 3.41
N LEU A 179 -5.75 15.92 3.85
CA LEU A 179 -5.27 15.32 5.09
C LEU A 179 -5.98 15.91 6.33
N ARG A 180 -6.16 17.22 6.40
CA ARG A 180 -6.92 17.89 7.46
C ARG A 180 -8.33 17.34 7.54
N TRP A 181 -9.06 17.27 6.42
CA TRP A 181 -10.42 16.75 6.37
C TRP A 181 -10.49 15.31 6.89
N GLY A 182 -9.57 14.45 6.44
CA GLY A 182 -9.50 13.07 6.92
C GLY A 182 -9.25 12.97 8.42
N ALA A 183 -8.36 13.79 8.97
CA ALA A 183 -8.08 13.84 10.41
C ALA A 183 -9.30 14.33 11.21
N GLU A 184 -10.03 15.33 10.71
CA GLU A 184 -11.26 15.84 11.37
C GLU A 184 -12.37 14.79 11.38
N VAL A 185 -12.55 14.04 10.26
CA VAL A 185 -13.49 12.91 10.19
C VAL A 185 -13.08 11.80 11.17
N PHE A 186 -11.79 11.46 11.23
CA PHE A 186 -11.27 10.49 12.18
C PHE A 186 -11.58 10.86 13.63
N HIS A 187 -11.42 12.14 14.01
CA HIS A 187 -11.76 12.61 15.35
C HIS A 187 -13.28 12.68 15.60
N ALA A 188 -14.09 13.00 14.58
CA ALA A 188 -15.54 12.95 14.66
C ALA A 188 -16.02 11.51 14.91
N LEU A 189 -15.47 10.54 14.16
CA LEU A 189 -15.77 9.11 14.35
C LEU A 189 -15.46 8.66 15.79
N LYS A 190 -14.34 9.08 16.37
CA LYS A 190 -14.01 8.78 17.78
C LYS A 190 -15.09 9.24 18.75
N LYS A 191 -15.62 10.45 18.54
CA LYS A 191 -16.69 11.01 19.40
C LYS A 191 -17.99 10.21 19.27
N ILE A 192 -18.35 9.81 18.04
CA ILE A 192 -19.53 8.99 17.76
C ILE A 192 -19.40 7.62 18.42
N LEU A 193 -18.27 6.92 18.24
CA LEU A 193 -18.00 5.62 18.85
C LEU A 193 -18.09 5.68 20.37
N LYS A 194 -17.46 6.70 21.01
CA LYS A 194 -17.57 6.91 22.46
C LYS A 194 -19.01 7.16 22.90
N GLY A 195 -19.76 7.98 22.17
CA GLY A 195 -21.17 8.25 22.47
C GLY A 195 -22.05 7.01 22.40
N ARG A 196 -21.71 6.06 21.53
CA ARG A 196 -22.38 4.74 21.41
C ARG A 196 -21.79 3.67 22.32
N LYS A 197 -20.81 4.00 23.17
CA LYS A 197 -20.09 3.07 24.07
C LYS A 197 -19.36 1.95 23.31
N LEU A 198 -18.92 2.23 22.09
CA LEU A 198 -18.12 1.33 21.27
C LEU A 198 -16.63 1.54 21.53
N ALA A 199 -15.82 0.52 21.23
CA ALA A 199 -14.37 0.57 21.39
C ALA A 199 -13.75 1.66 20.49
N THR A 200 -12.74 2.36 21.04
CA THR A 200 -11.93 3.37 20.31
C THR A 200 -10.45 3.02 20.34
N GLY A 201 -10.12 1.76 20.61
CA GLY A 201 -8.80 1.19 20.33
C GLY A 201 -8.56 1.18 18.83
N VAL A 202 -7.28 1.30 18.43
CA VAL A 202 -6.88 1.31 17.03
C VAL A 202 -6.17 0.01 16.67
N GLY A 203 -6.40 -0.45 15.46
CA GLY A 203 -5.68 -1.59 14.86
C GLY A 203 -4.27 -1.23 14.40
N ASP A 204 -3.62 -2.18 13.74
CA ASP A 204 -2.23 -2.05 13.26
C ASP A 204 -2.02 -0.87 12.32
N GLU A 205 -3.04 -0.50 11.57
CA GLU A 205 -3.00 0.60 10.60
C GLU A 205 -3.58 1.91 11.11
N GLY A 206 -3.92 1.98 12.41
CA GLY A 206 -4.34 3.21 13.07
C GLY A 206 -5.82 3.53 12.97
N GLY A 207 -6.63 2.78 12.23
CA GLY A 207 -8.10 2.88 12.22
C GLY A 207 -8.73 2.28 13.48
N TYR A 208 -9.95 2.75 13.85
CA TYR A 208 -10.68 2.18 14.98
C TYR A 208 -11.16 0.76 14.69
N ALA A 209 -11.28 -0.07 15.73
CA ALA A 209 -11.71 -1.46 15.64
C ALA A 209 -12.93 -1.74 16.55
N PRO A 210 -14.10 -1.13 16.30
CA PRO A 210 -15.29 -1.43 17.07
C PRO A 210 -15.91 -2.76 16.64
N ASP A 211 -16.48 -3.52 17.59
CA ASP A 211 -17.29 -4.68 17.25
C ASP A 211 -18.67 -4.23 16.76
N LEU A 212 -18.93 -4.40 15.46
CA LEU A 212 -20.18 -4.01 14.80
C LEU A 212 -20.93 -5.25 14.28
N PRO A 213 -22.26 -5.21 14.22
CA PRO A 213 -23.07 -6.36 13.83
C PRO A 213 -23.06 -6.67 12.32
N ALA A 214 -22.57 -5.77 11.48
CA ALA A 214 -22.50 -5.92 10.03
C ALA A 214 -21.53 -4.91 9.41
N ASN A 215 -21.02 -5.23 8.22
CA ASN A 215 -20.14 -4.36 7.43
C ASN A 215 -20.80 -2.99 7.12
N GLU A 216 -22.08 -2.99 6.84
CA GLU A 216 -22.83 -1.77 6.52
C GLU A 216 -22.89 -0.77 7.69
N GLU A 217 -22.85 -1.24 8.95
CA GLU A 217 -22.81 -0.36 10.11
C GLU A 217 -21.53 0.48 10.15
N ALA A 218 -20.40 -0.06 9.66
CA ALA A 218 -19.18 0.71 9.50
C ALA A 218 -19.37 1.88 8.54
N LEU A 219 -19.98 1.64 7.37
CA LEU A 219 -20.28 2.69 6.39
C LEU A 219 -21.22 3.77 6.96
N LYS A 220 -22.26 3.38 7.70
CA LYS A 220 -23.19 4.32 8.34
C LYS A 220 -22.48 5.21 9.36
N LEU A 221 -21.62 4.64 10.19
CA LEU A 221 -20.83 5.39 11.19
C LEU A 221 -19.88 6.38 10.52
N ILE A 222 -19.24 5.99 9.41
CA ILE A 222 -18.35 6.87 8.66
C ILE A 222 -19.12 8.01 8.00
N MET A 223 -20.30 7.74 7.42
CA MET A 223 -21.17 8.78 6.85
C MET A 223 -21.63 9.79 7.92
N GLU A 224 -21.98 9.32 9.11
CA GLU A 224 -22.30 10.16 10.25
C GLU A 224 -21.08 11.01 10.65
N ALA A 225 -19.88 10.43 10.69
CA ALA A 225 -18.65 11.12 11.02
C ALA A 225 -18.28 12.22 10.00
N ILE A 226 -18.44 11.94 8.69
CA ILE A 226 -18.24 12.93 7.62
C ILE A 226 -19.18 14.12 7.81
N SER A 227 -20.47 13.86 8.06
CA SER A 227 -21.47 14.89 8.30
C SER A 227 -21.17 15.68 9.58
N ALA A 228 -20.81 14.98 10.68
CA ALA A 228 -20.47 15.62 11.96
C ALA A 228 -19.20 16.48 11.89
N ALA A 229 -18.27 16.15 10.99
CA ALA A 229 -17.10 16.97 10.69
C ALA A 229 -17.41 18.17 9.77
N GLY A 230 -18.65 18.29 9.26
CA GLY A 230 -19.08 19.40 8.41
C GLY A 230 -18.78 19.22 6.93
N PHE A 231 -18.44 18.00 6.48
CA PHE A 231 -18.15 17.71 5.08
C PHE A 231 -19.33 17.05 4.37
N LYS A 232 -19.36 17.20 3.04
CA LYS A 232 -20.36 16.59 2.16
C LYS A 232 -19.84 15.30 1.55
N ALA A 233 -20.45 14.18 1.95
CA ALA A 233 -20.20 12.88 1.33
C ALA A 233 -20.67 12.88 -0.13
N GLY A 234 -19.87 12.29 -1.02
CA GLY A 234 -20.13 12.26 -2.47
C GLY A 234 -19.73 13.53 -3.22
N GLU A 235 -19.35 14.61 -2.51
CA GLU A 235 -18.82 15.82 -3.12
C GLU A 235 -17.40 16.15 -2.67
N GLN A 236 -17.15 16.13 -1.37
CA GLN A 236 -15.87 16.47 -0.74
C GLN A 236 -15.14 15.21 -0.30
N MET A 237 -15.86 14.32 0.40
CA MET A 237 -15.37 13.06 0.92
C MET A 237 -16.09 11.90 0.26
N PHE A 238 -15.32 10.87 -0.07
CA PHE A 238 -15.80 9.62 -0.64
C PHE A 238 -15.35 8.46 0.24
N LEU A 239 -15.82 7.26 -0.07
CA LEU A 239 -15.47 6.04 0.64
C LEU A 239 -14.71 5.08 -0.26
N ALA A 240 -13.83 4.29 0.34
CA ALA A 240 -13.23 3.12 -0.29
C ALA A 240 -13.25 1.95 0.70
N MET A 241 -13.20 0.74 0.17
CA MET A 241 -13.13 -0.49 0.96
C MET A 241 -11.99 -1.35 0.47
N ASP A 242 -11.29 -1.98 1.41
CA ASP A 242 -10.48 -3.17 1.16
C ASP A 242 -11.23 -4.36 1.76
N VAL A 243 -11.65 -5.26 0.90
CA VAL A 243 -12.49 -6.38 1.29
C VAL A 243 -11.67 -7.58 1.72
N ALA A 244 -10.46 -7.74 1.15
CA ALA A 244 -9.59 -8.90 1.35
C ALA A 244 -10.38 -10.23 1.23
N ALA A 245 -11.14 -10.38 0.14
CA ALA A 245 -12.13 -11.44 0.00
C ALA A 245 -11.52 -12.86 0.01
N SER A 246 -10.22 -13.01 -0.23
CA SER A 246 -9.49 -14.28 -0.08
C SER A 246 -9.58 -14.85 1.33
N GLU A 247 -9.65 -13.99 2.38
CA GLU A 247 -9.69 -14.39 3.79
C GLU A 247 -10.97 -15.16 4.18
N PHE A 248 -12.05 -14.94 3.46
CA PHE A 248 -13.31 -15.63 3.71
C PHE A 248 -13.84 -16.45 2.51
N PHE A 249 -12.97 -16.70 1.53
CA PHE A 249 -13.28 -17.55 0.38
C PHE A 249 -12.96 -19.02 0.66
N ASP A 250 -13.93 -19.89 0.47
CA ASP A 250 -13.77 -21.35 0.56
C ASP A 250 -13.46 -21.91 -0.83
N LYS A 251 -12.18 -22.25 -1.07
CA LYS A 251 -11.71 -22.79 -2.37
C LYS A 251 -12.46 -24.06 -2.80
N GLY A 252 -12.95 -24.89 -1.85
CA GLY A 252 -13.63 -26.15 -2.13
C GLY A 252 -15.07 -25.97 -2.63
N SER A 253 -15.83 -25.10 -1.99
CA SER A 253 -17.23 -24.80 -2.38
C SER A 253 -17.34 -23.61 -3.33
N LYS A 254 -16.27 -22.87 -3.58
CA LYS A 254 -16.23 -21.60 -4.31
C LYS A 254 -17.24 -20.58 -3.76
N LYS A 255 -17.31 -20.49 -2.42
CA LYS A 255 -18.23 -19.60 -1.71
C LYS A 255 -17.48 -18.61 -0.84
N TYR A 256 -18.01 -17.41 -0.76
CA TYR A 256 -17.59 -16.33 0.12
C TYR A 256 -18.44 -16.36 1.40
N ARG A 257 -17.85 -16.56 2.56
CA ARG A 257 -18.57 -16.74 3.84
C ARG A 257 -18.34 -15.55 4.75
N LEU A 258 -19.29 -14.60 4.75
CA LEU A 258 -19.30 -13.47 5.65
C LEU A 258 -19.80 -13.94 7.03
N LYS A 259 -18.88 -14.38 7.87
CA LYS A 259 -19.19 -15.02 9.16
C LYS A 259 -19.87 -14.07 10.13
N GLY A 260 -19.46 -12.80 10.14
CA GLY A 260 -20.03 -11.78 11.00
C GLY A 260 -21.50 -11.46 10.68
N GLU A 261 -21.87 -11.56 9.41
CA GLU A 261 -23.26 -11.36 8.95
C GLU A 261 -24.04 -12.68 8.81
N GLY A 262 -23.39 -13.84 8.94
CA GLY A 262 -24.02 -15.14 8.74
C GLY A 262 -24.50 -15.38 7.31
N LYS A 263 -23.83 -14.80 6.33
CA LYS A 263 -24.19 -14.87 4.90
C LYS A 263 -23.16 -15.67 4.11
N GLU A 264 -23.63 -16.33 3.06
CA GLU A 264 -22.80 -17.06 2.11
C GLU A 264 -23.20 -16.69 0.68
N PHE A 265 -22.21 -16.38 -0.15
CA PHE A 265 -22.40 -15.96 -1.53
C PHE A 265 -21.50 -16.75 -2.49
N ASP A 266 -21.92 -16.89 -3.74
CA ASP A 266 -21.00 -17.10 -4.86
C ASP A 266 -20.51 -15.74 -5.41
N ALA A 267 -19.71 -15.75 -6.46
CA ALA A 267 -19.20 -14.53 -7.06
C ALA A 267 -20.31 -13.56 -7.51
N ALA A 268 -21.41 -14.10 -8.06
CA ALA A 268 -22.55 -13.28 -8.48
C ALA A 268 -23.26 -12.64 -7.27
N GLY A 269 -23.45 -13.40 -6.19
CA GLY A 269 -24.04 -12.89 -4.94
C GLY A 269 -23.15 -11.83 -4.25
N MET A 270 -21.81 -11.98 -4.32
CA MET A 270 -20.89 -10.95 -3.85
C MET A 270 -20.98 -9.68 -4.68
N LEU A 271 -21.10 -9.81 -6.00
CA LEU A 271 -21.30 -8.65 -6.88
C LEU A 271 -22.60 -7.92 -6.54
N ASP A 272 -23.73 -8.64 -6.38
CA ASP A 272 -25.02 -8.04 -5.99
C ASP A 272 -24.90 -7.31 -4.63
N TYR A 273 -24.14 -7.86 -3.70
CA TYR A 273 -23.86 -7.23 -2.41
C TYR A 273 -23.11 -5.90 -2.59
N TYR A 274 -22.08 -5.85 -3.44
CA TYR A 274 -21.36 -4.60 -3.73
C TYR A 274 -22.22 -3.60 -4.48
N GLU A 275 -23.02 -4.01 -5.47
CA GLU A 275 -23.95 -3.13 -6.20
C GLU A 275 -24.92 -2.42 -5.23
N GLN A 276 -25.45 -3.16 -4.25
CA GLN A 276 -26.31 -2.59 -3.21
C GLN A 276 -25.58 -1.54 -2.35
N LEU A 277 -24.34 -1.80 -1.92
CA LEU A 277 -23.56 -0.85 -1.13
C LEU A 277 -23.21 0.41 -1.95
N VAL A 278 -22.71 0.24 -3.17
CA VAL A 278 -22.33 1.35 -4.06
C VAL A 278 -23.54 2.21 -4.43
N SER A 279 -24.74 1.64 -4.53
CA SER A 279 -25.96 2.40 -4.81
C SER A 279 -26.40 3.32 -3.66
N ARG A 280 -26.01 3.01 -2.42
CA ARG A 280 -26.43 3.72 -1.19
C ARG A 280 -25.35 4.62 -0.60
N TYR A 281 -24.10 4.32 -0.85
CA TYR A 281 -22.95 5.01 -0.29
C TYR A 281 -22.03 5.54 -1.39
N PRO A 282 -21.34 6.66 -1.19
CA PRO A 282 -20.43 7.23 -2.18
C PRO A 282 -19.08 6.47 -2.23
N ILE A 283 -19.15 5.15 -2.43
CA ILE A 283 -18.00 4.27 -2.58
C ILE A 283 -17.43 4.47 -3.99
N VAL A 284 -16.15 4.79 -4.08
CA VAL A 284 -15.45 5.07 -5.33
C VAL A 284 -14.36 4.03 -5.66
N SER A 285 -14.00 3.19 -4.69
CA SER A 285 -12.97 2.17 -4.87
C SER A 285 -13.26 0.94 -4.02
N ILE A 286 -13.11 -0.24 -4.60
CA ILE A 286 -13.13 -1.54 -3.92
C ILE A 286 -11.84 -2.28 -4.26
N GLU A 287 -11.08 -2.62 -3.24
CA GLU A 287 -9.87 -3.42 -3.29
C GLU A 287 -10.19 -4.86 -2.91
N ASP A 288 -9.62 -5.81 -3.64
CA ASP A 288 -9.72 -7.26 -3.43
C ASP A 288 -11.16 -7.75 -3.13
N GLY A 289 -12.10 -7.28 -3.96
CA GLY A 289 -13.52 -7.64 -3.85
C GLY A 289 -13.82 -9.10 -4.19
N MET A 290 -12.88 -9.81 -4.81
CA MET A 290 -12.94 -11.25 -5.09
C MET A 290 -11.63 -11.90 -4.65
N ALA A 291 -11.65 -13.22 -4.44
CA ALA A 291 -10.46 -13.96 -4.04
C ALA A 291 -9.36 -13.92 -5.12
N GLU A 292 -8.09 -13.97 -4.70
CA GLU A 292 -6.89 -13.76 -5.56
C GLU A 292 -6.79 -14.66 -6.79
N ASP A 293 -7.43 -15.84 -6.77
CA ASP A 293 -7.45 -16.79 -7.89
C ASP A 293 -8.85 -16.99 -8.50
N ASP A 294 -9.88 -16.27 -8.05
CA ASP A 294 -11.22 -16.28 -8.65
C ASP A 294 -11.32 -15.34 -9.87
N TRP A 295 -10.51 -15.61 -10.89
CA TRP A 295 -10.42 -14.79 -12.11
C TRP A 295 -11.78 -14.59 -12.81
N ASP A 296 -12.67 -15.57 -12.75
CA ASP A 296 -14.02 -15.46 -13.32
C ASP A 296 -14.88 -14.48 -12.52
N GLY A 297 -14.80 -14.52 -11.18
CA GLY A 297 -15.45 -13.56 -10.30
C GLY A 297 -14.92 -12.14 -10.50
N TRP A 298 -13.61 -11.99 -10.64
CA TRP A 298 -12.97 -10.70 -10.96
C TRP A 298 -13.44 -10.15 -12.32
N LYS A 299 -13.54 -11.02 -13.33
CA LYS A 299 -14.03 -10.61 -14.65
C LYS A 299 -15.48 -10.14 -14.57
N LEU A 300 -16.33 -10.90 -13.86
CA LEU A 300 -17.73 -10.52 -13.64
C LEU A 300 -17.86 -9.16 -12.96
N MET A 301 -17.08 -8.90 -11.90
CA MET A 301 -17.05 -7.63 -11.18
C MET A 301 -16.58 -6.49 -12.08
N SER A 302 -15.53 -6.72 -12.87
CA SER A 302 -14.94 -5.72 -13.76
C SER A 302 -15.93 -5.31 -14.87
N ASP A 303 -16.63 -6.27 -15.48
CA ASP A 303 -17.61 -5.99 -16.53
C ASP A 303 -18.82 -5.20 -16.01
N LYS A 304 -19.21 -5.41 -14.77
CA LYS A 304 -20.39 -4.75 -14.18
C LYS A 304 -20.11 -3.40 -13.57
N LEU A 305 -18.98 -3.27 -12.86
CA LEU A 305 -18.67 -2.09 -12.04
C LEU A 305 -17.50 -1.26 -12.57
N GLY A 306 -16.64 -1.81 -13.43
CA GLY A 306 -15.38 -1.19 -13.82
C GLY A 306 -15.46 0.16 -14.53
N GLU A 307 -16.58 0.49 -15.18
CA GLU A 307 -16.80 1.81 -15.77
C GLU A 307 -17.13 2.90 -14.72
N LYS A 308 -17.71 2.49 -13.59
CA LYS A 308 -18.27 3.38 -12.57
C LYS A 308 -17.42 3.44 -11.31
N LEU A 309 -16.61 2.42 -11.08
CA LEU A 309 -15.90 2.18 -9.83
C LEU A 309 -14.45 1.81 -10.10
N GLN A 310 -13.55 2.28 -9.26
CA GLN A 310 -12.18 1.76 -9.22
C GLN A 310 -12.18 0.37 -8.58
N ILE A 311 -11.64 -0.61 -9.29
CA ILE A 311 -11.49 -1.99 -8.85
C ILE A 311 -10.01 -2.27 -8.76
N VAL A 312 -9.51 -2.38 -7.51
CA VAL A 312 -8.09 -2.50 -7.20
C VAL A 312 -7.73 -3.95 -6.94
N GLY A 313 -6.71 -4.45 -7.63
CA GLY A 313 -6.10 -5.75 -7.33
C GLY A 313 -4.86 -5.56 -6.46
N ASP A 314 -4.90 -6.10 -5.23
CA ASP A 314 -3.77 -6.26 -4.31
C ASP A 314 -3.24 -7.69 -4.41
N ASP A 315 -3.82 -8.65 -3.72
CA ASP A 315 -3.41 -10.06 -3.77
C ASP A 315 -3.60 -10.68 -5.17
N LEU A 316 -4.51 -10.13 -5.95
CA LEU A 316 -4.68 -10.49 -7.36
C LEU A 316 -3.40 -10.28 -8.17
N PHE A 317 -2.70 -9.14 -7.99
CA PHE A 317 -1.56 -8.74 -8.81
C PHE A 317 -0.22 -8.83 -8.10
N VAL A 318 -0.19 -8.70 -6.77
CA VAL A 318 1.00 -8.73 -5.91
C VAL A 318 2.18 -7.91 -6.46
N THR A 319 1.88 -6.75 -7.06
CA THR A 319 2.86 -5.87 -7.74
C THR A 319 3.68 -6.59 -8.83
N ASN A 320 3.21 -7.73 -9.33
CA ASN A 320 3.91 -8.61 -10.27
C ASN A 320 3.44 -8.34 -11.72
N VAL A 321 4.39 -8.09 -12.63
CA VAL A 321 4.11 -7.73 -14.03
C VAL A 321 3.42 -8.87 -14.82
N GLU A 322 3.70 -10.14 -14.50
CA GLU A 322 3.08 -11.27 -15.19
C GLU A 322 1.60 -11.40 -14.82
N ARG A 323 1.28 -11.32 -13.51
CA ARG A 323 -0.11 -11.32 -13.04
C ARG A 323 -0.87 -10.09 -13.52
N LEU A 324 -0.24 -8.91 -13.48
CA LEU A 324 -0.82 -7.68 -14.00
C LEU A 324 -1.09 -7.79 -15.51
N SER A 325 -0.15 -8.31 -16.30
CA SER A 325 -0.31 -8.55 -17.73
C SER A 325 -1.50 -9.47 -18.04
N ARG A 326 -1.67 -10.54 -17.25
CA ARG A 326 -2.84 -11.43 -17.34
C ARG A 326 -4.14 -10.68 -17.09
N GLY A 327 -4.19 -9.84 -16.06
CA GLY A 327 -5.36 -9.01 -15.74
C GLY A 327 -5.71 -8.03 -16.85
N ILE A 328 -4.70 -7.33 -17.37
CA ILE A 328 -4.86 -6.39 -18.48
C ILE A 328 -5.42 -7.10 -19.74
N GLN A 329 -4.84 -8.24 -20.12
CA GLN A 329 -5.29 -9.01 -21.29
C GLN A 329 -6.70 -9.56 -21.11
N GLY A 330 -7.08 -9.94 -19.88
CA GLY A 330 -8.41 -10.43 -19.53
C GLY A 330 -9.45 -9.34 -19.30
N GLY A 331 -9.05 -8.06 -19.25
CA GLY A 331 -9.93 -6.94 -18.87
C GLY A 331 -10.44 -7.08 -17.43
N VAL A 332 -9.56 -7.46 -16.51
CA VAL A 332 -9.84 -7.74 -15.11
C VAL A 332 -9.24 -6.64 -14.24
N ALA A 333 -10.03 -6.09 -13.32
CA ALA A 333 -9.73 -4.90 -12.53
C ALA A 333 -9.50 -3.66 -13.41
N ASN A 334 -9.11 -2.52 -12.82
CA ASN A 334 -8.75 -1.30 -13.54
C ASN A 334 -7.76 -0.43 -12.75
N SER A 335 -7.25 -0.98 -11.64
CA SER A 335 -6.27 -0.36 -10.76
C SER A 335 -5.40 -1.44 -10.11
N ILE A 336 -4.15 -1.10 -9.80
CA ILE A 336 -3.22 -1.97 -9.06
C ILE A 336 -2.87 -1.34 -7.71
N LEU A 337 -2.86 -2.13 -6.64
CA LEU A 337 -2.17 -1.77 -5.41
C LEU A 337 -0.68 -2.07 -5.58
N VAL A 338 0.18 -1.14 -5.15
CA VAL A 338 1.62 -1.25 -5.33
C VAL A 338 2.29 -1.32 -3.97
N LYS A 339 2.81 -2.48 -3.63
CA LYS A 339 3.56 -2.76 -2.41
C LYS A 339 4.98 -3.17 -2.78
N VAL A 340 5.96 -2.32 -2.47
CA VAL A 340 7.36 -2.52 -2.88
C VAL A 340 7.94 -3.87 -2.44
N ASN A 341 7.51 -4.38 -1.29
CA ASN A 341 8.02 -5.66 -0.76
C ASN A 341 7.34 -6.90 -1.35
N GLN A 342 6.17 -6.76 -2.01
CA GLN A 342 5.52 -7.89 -2.71
C GLN A 342 6.33 -8.37 -3.91
N ILE A 343 7.14 -7.49 -4.50
CA ILE A 343 8.01 -7.80 -5.62
C ILE A 343 9.50 -7.75 -5.26
N GLY A 344 9.91 -6.86 -4.36
CA GLY A 344 11.22 -6.88 -3.70
C GLY A 344 12.33 -6.11 -4.39
N SER A 345 12.07 -5.26 -5.38
CA SER A 345 13.01 -4.28 -5.93
C SER A 345 12.30 -3.02 -6.45
N LEU A 346 13.02 -1.90 -6.51
CA LEU A 346 12.48 -0.66 -7.09
C LEU A 346 12.29 -0.79 -8.59
N THR A 347 13.21 -1.42 -9.31
CA THR A 347 13.12 -1.61 -10.77
C THR A 347 11.84 -2.33 -11.15
N GLU A 348 11.54 -3.47 -10.52
CA GLU A 348 10.31 -4.23 -10.80
C GLU A 348 9.05 -3.47 -10.36
N THR A 349 9.13 -2.72 -9.25
CA THR A 349 8.03 -1.83 -8.82
C THR A 349 7.73 -0.76 -9.88
N PHE A 350 8.77 -0.13 -10.44
CA PHE A 350 8.61 0.87 -11.50
C PHE A 350 8.02 0.27 -12.78
N GLU A 351 8.43 -0.96 -13.13
CA GLU A 351 7.89 -1.68 -14.28
C GLU A 351 6.40 -1.99 -14.12
N ALA A 352 5.97 -2.43 -12.93
CA ALA A 352 4.57 -2.71 -12.64
C ALA A 352 3.70 -1.43 -12.76
N VAL A 353 4.12 -0.32 -12.14
CA VAL A 353 3.40 0.96 -12.24
C VAL A 353 3.34 1.45 -13.68
N ARG A 354 4.46 1.40 -14.41
CA ARG A 354 4.54 1.81 -15.81
C ARG A 354 3.64 0.96 -16.70
N MET A 355 3.60 -0.36 -16.48
CA MET A 355 2.71 -1.27 -17.22
C MET A 355 1.24 -0.92 -16.97
N ALA A 356 0.86 -0.73 -15.70
CA ALA A 356 -0.50 -0.33 -15.32
C ALA A 356 -0.93 0.95 -16.03
N HIS A 357 -0.13 2.02 -15.92
CA HIS A 357 -0.44 3.31 -16.53
C HIS A 357 -0.54 3.23 -18.06
N LYS A 358 0.35 2.49 -18.74
CA LYS A 358 0.28 2.27 -20.20
C LYS A 358 -0.99 1.55 -20.64
N ALA A 359 -1.55 0.70 -19.79
CA ALA A 359 -2.80 0.00 -20.04
C ALA A 359 -4.04 0.82 -19.65
N GLY A 360 -3.86 2.04 -19.13
CA GLY A 360 -4.94 2.90 -18.65
C GLY A 360 -5.50 2.48 -17.28
N TYR A 361 -4.78 1.66 -16.53
CA TYR A 361 -5.05 1.37 -15.12
C TYR A 361 -4.54 2.52 -14.25
N THR A 362 -5.18 2.74 -13.12
CA THR A 362 -4.64 3.58 -12.04
C THR A 362 -3.72 2.76 -11.14
N SER A 363 -2.96 3.43 -10.29
CA SER A 363 -2.15 2.79 -9.27
C SER A 363 -2.34 3.44 -7.91
N VAL A 364 -2.27 2.66 -6.85
CA VAL A 364 -2.34 3.11 -5.47
C VAL A 364 -1.05 2.67 -4.77
N MET A 365 -0.17 3.60 -4.42
CA MET A 365 1.01 3.28 -3.63
C MET A 365 0.60 2.89 -2.21
N SER A 366 1.07 1.77 -1.70
CA SER A 366 0.57 1.21 -0.45
C SER A 366 1.65 0.89 0.57
N HIS A 367 1.30 1.06 1.84
CA HIS A 367 2.00 0.54 3.00
C HIS A 367 1.77 -0.96 3.18
N ARG A 368 2.34 -1.51 4.26
CA ARG A 368 1.97 -2.82 4.82
C ARG A 368 1.49 -2.67 6.26
N SER A 369 0.92 -3.74 6.82
CA SER A 369 0.48 -3.75 8.23
C SER A 369 1.65 -3.59 9.21
N GLY A 370 2.83 -4.14 8.93
CA GLY A 370 4.08 -3.87 9.64
C GLY A 370 4.89 -2.81 8.92
N GLU A 371 4.91 -1.61 9.45
CA GLU A 371 5.63 -0.46 8.91
C GLU A 371 6.74 0.02 9.86
N THR A 372 7.58 0.89 9.36
CA THR A 372 8.59 1.62 10.13
C THR A 372 8.37 3.12 9.94
N GLU A 373 9.28 3.95 10.45
CA GLU A 373 9.32 5.39 10.16
C GLU A 373 9.79 5.72 8.73
N ASP A 374 10.22 4.73 7.95
CA ASP A 374 10.64 4.94 6.55
C ASP A 374 9.50 5.56 5.72
N THR A 375 9.84 6.52 4.88
CA THR A 375 8.89 7.31 4.08
C THR A 375 9.02 7.09 2.58
N THR A 376 9.78 6.08 2.15
CA THR A 376 10.06 5.82 0.72
C THR A 376 8.79 5.78 -0.12
N ILE A 377 7.72 5.13 0.35
CA ILE A 377 6.47 5.04 -0.40
C ILE A 377 5.76 6.38 -0.61
N ALA A 378 5.96 7.36 0.27
CA ALA A 378 5.42 8.71 0.09
C ALA A 378 6.12 9.43 -1.08
N ASP A 379 7.44 9.35 -1.12
CA ASP A 379 8.25 9.88 -2.23
C ASP A 379 7.93 9.17 -3.55
N LEU A 380 7.80 7.82 -3.53
CA LEU A 380 7.47 7.02 -4.71
C LEU A 380 6.07 7.32 -5.25
N ALA A 381 5.09 7.59 -4.38
CA ALA A 381 3.74 7.96 -4.83
C ALA A 381 3.74 9.23 -5.69
N VAL A 382 4.60 10.21 -5.35
CA VAL A 382 4.79 11.44 -6.13
C VAL A 382 5.68 11.19 -7.35
N ALA A 383 6.77 10.45 -7.17
CA ALA A 383 7.75 10.17 -8.22
C ALA A 383 7.15 9.44 -9.42
N LEU A 384 6.32 8.43 -9.15
CA LEU A 384 5.70 7.57 -10.16
C LEU A 384 4.34 8.07 -10.66
N ASP A 385 3.92 9.27 -10.20
CA ASP A 385 2.60 9.85 -10.53
C ASP A 385 1.44 8.86 -10.26
N CYS A 386 1.51 8.13 -9.13
CA CYS A 386 0.49 7.15 -8.78
C CYS A 386 -0.89 7.79 -8.60
N GLY A 387 -0.93 9.06 -8.23
CA GLY A 387 -2.15 9.81 -7.98
C GLY A 387 -2.90 9.41 -6.71
N GLN A 388 -2.57 8.28 -6.09
CA GLN A 388 -3.21 7.74 -4.90
C GLN A 388 -2.17 7.10 -3.96
N ILE A 389 -2.45 7.16 -2.64
CA ILE A 389 -1.68 6.49 -1.62
C ILE A 389 -2.60 5.87 -0.55
N LYS A 390 -2.34 4.62 -0.19
CA LYS A 390 -2.99 3.91 0.92
C LYS A 390 -1.93 3.69 1.99
N THR A 391 -1.97 4.46 3.09
CA THR A 391 -0.93 4.41 4.13
C THR A 391 -1.50 4.50 5.54
N GLY A 392 -2.68 3.89 5.74
CA GLY A 392 -3.34 3.78 7.03
C GLY A 392 -4.09 5.05 7.45
N SER A 393 -4.31 5.19 8.74
CA SER A 393 -5.09 6.28 9.32
C SER A 393 -4.24 7.50 9.67
N ALA A 394 -4.90 8.58 10.13
CA ALA A 394 -4.25 9.77 10.70
C ALA A 394 -3.78 9.53 12.16
N SER A 395 -3.32 8.33 12.47
CA SER A 395 -2.82 7.95 13.80
C SER A 395 -1.72 6.90 13.65
N ARG A 396 -0.89 6.71 14.67
CA ARG A 396 0.35 5.93 14.73
C ARG A 396 1.47 6.57 13.89
N SER A 397 2.66 6.71 14.50
CA SER A 397 3.78 7.44 13.90
C SER A 397 4.28 6.83 12.60
N ASP A 398 4.22 5.51 12.48
CA ASP A 398 4.56 4.73 11.29
C ASP A 398 3.68 5.10 10.06
N ARG A 399 2.42 5.48 10.27
CA ARG A 399 1.49 5.96 9.23
C ARG A 399 1.66 7.45 8.99
N VAL A 400 1.64 8.23 10.06
CA VAL A 400 1.73 9.70 10.01
C VAL A 400 3.07 10.16 9.40
N ALA A 401 4.16 9.39 9.54
CA ALA A 401 5.43 9.70 8.91
C ALA A 401 5.30 9.90 7.39
N LYS A 402 4.52 9.04 6.70
CA LYS A 402 4.29 9.12 5.25
C LYS A 402 3.48 10.36 4.88
N TYR A 403 2.41 10.66 5.65
CA TYR A 403 1.61 11.87 5.46
C TYR A 403 2.45 13.14 5.70
N ASN A 404 3.26 13.16 6.74
CA ASN A 404 4.16 14.28 7.02
C ASN A 404 5.20 14.48 5.91
N GLN A 405 5.69 13.39 5.29
CA GLN A 405 6.59 13.49 4.14
C GLN A 405 5.89 14.12 2.93
N LEU A 406 4.65 13.73 2.66
CA LEU A 406 3.86 14.35 1.59
C LEU A 406 3.56 15.83 1.84
N LEU A 407 3.34 16.25 3.10
CA LEU A 407 3.23 17.67 3.46
C LEU A 407 4.54 18.43 3.20
N ARG A 408 5.71 17.83 3.48
CA ARG A 408 7.02 18.43 3.17
C ARG A 408 7.21 18.58 1.67
N ILE A 409 6.84 17.56 0.88
CA ILE A 409 6.90 17.60 -0.58
C ILE A 409 5.96 18.68 -1.13
N GLU A 410 4.71 18.79 -0.63
CA GLU A 410 3.78 19.84 -1.03
C GLU A 410 4.34 21.24 -0.73
N HIS A 411 4.93 21.43 0.46
CA HIS A 411 5.56 22.68 0.84
C HIS A 411 6.77 23.03 -0.05
N GLU A 412 7.62 22.06 -0.35
CA GLU A 412 8.79 22.26 -1.23
C GLU A 412 8.39 22.62 -2.64
N LEU A 413 7.35 21.98 -3.18
CA LEU A 413 6.82 22.26 -4.52
C LEU A 413 6.11 23.62 -4.60
N GLY A 414 5.57 24.11 -3.48
CA GLY A 414 4.87 25.41 -3.41
C GLY A 414 3.76 25.51 -4.44
N ALA A 415 3.76 26.59 -5.23
CA ALA A 415 2.77 26.81 -6.28
C ALA A 415 2.85 25.79 -7.44
N GLY A 416 3.91 25.00 -7.54
CA GLY A 416 4.06 23.92 -8.51
C GLY A 416 3.36 22.62 -8.10
N ALA A 417 2.94 22.49 -6.83
CA ALA A 417 2.23 21.32 -6.33
C ALA A 417 0.87 21.16 -7.04
N ARG A 418 0.54 19.93 -7.39
CA ARG A 418 -0.75 19.55 -7.96
C ARG A 418 -1.36 18.46 -7.13
N TYR A 419 -2.55 18.67 -6.59
CA TYR A 419 -3.30 17.59 -5.96
C TYR A 419 -4.06 16.79 -7.01
N ALA A 420 -3.91 15.47 -7.00
CA ALA A 420 -4.48 14.60 -8.02
C ALA A 420 -6.02 14.61 -8.02
N GLY A 421 -6.64 14.72 -6.85
CA GLY A 421 -8.08 14.88 -6.71
C GLY A 421 -8.87 13.74 -7.37
N ARG A 422 -10.07 14.06 -7.85
CA ARG A 422 -10.98 13.06 -8.45
C ARG A 422 -10.42 12.39 -9.69
N SER A 423 -9.54 13.08 -10.45
CA SER A 423 -8.98 12.53 -11.69
C SER A 423 -8.06 11.32 -11.47
N ALA A 424 -7.57 11.12 -10.25
CA ALA A 424 -6.74 9.97 -9.91
C ALA A 424 -7.52 8.67 -9.76
N ILE A 425 -8.83 8.73 -9.56
CA ILE A 425 -9.67 7.58 -9.23
C ILE A 425 -10.50 7.18 -10.43
N LYS A 426 -10.38 5.92 -10.86
CA LYS A 426 -11.11 5.39 -12.00
C LYS A 426 -12.63 5.50 -11.79
N GLY A 427 -13.37 5.82 -12.83
CA GLY A 427 -14.82 6.00 -12.77
C GLY A 427 -15.28 7.39 -12.26
N MET A 428 -14.42 8.17 -11.64
CA MET A 428 -14.75 9.53 -11.20
C MET A 428 -14.54 10.54 -12.33
N LYS A 429 -15.50 11.46 -12.48
CA LYS A 429 -15.33 12.60 -13.42
C LYS A 429 -14.48 13.68 -12.76
N ALA A 430 -13.50 14.21 -13.50
CA ALA A 430 -12.85 15.46 -13.14
C ALA A 430 -13.91 16.57 -12.98
N LYS A 431 -13.72 17.46 -11.99
CA LYS A 431 -14.58 18.64 -11.86
C LYS A 431 -14.21 19.69 -12.88
#